data_823a36d7abe8dcd0ed2a252688c9ec48
#
_entry.id   823a36d7abe8dcd0ed2a252688c9ec48
#
_cell.length_a   1.000
_cell.length_b   1.000
_cell.length_c   1.000
_cell.angle_alpha   90.00
_cell.angle_beta   90.00
_cell.angle_gamma   90.00
#
_symmetry.space_group_name_H-M   'P 1'
#
loop_
_entity.id
_entity.type
_entity.pdbx_description
1 polymer ?
#
loop_
_entity_poly.entity_id
_entity_poly.type
_entity_poly.pdbx_seq_one_letter_code
_entity_poly.pdbx_strand_id
1 'polypeptide(L)'
;MTLASLAATIVLLMSTTGAVAQQTNPSVAHPPVGTSVDAQKVKMTIVNKHVNYTRCPDDYRDPYINSPKSANIHPDGTKYYVNSLEGCATVVYDMNTHKRLKVIKYDFKDEKDAHLWSKPSEFYPFTHYTEHLNTFMGKPVESTFSHGGRYLWIPFYRRTYDINAQDPSAIAVIDTRNDSIVKLMETGPLPKMVACSHDGKHVAITHWGNNTVGLVNVASLNPNEWYHESLLVVDYVLPLNFSLTEQIDRDNKSGYCLRGTVYTPDDKYLLVGCMGSNGGIAVIDMQTQKYMGRVMGMMANVRHLVIRDGYLYLSVNKTGYVQRIKLDKFLEAAKRLTGKTVTLQGWENCKVGDGARTIELSPSGHFVFAACNLASRLYVVDTRDMKVVGSIEVDSYPVGLDISNDGRYVIVTSQGRGNQGGNAVNIYEVEYEEAEPVLKNTDGAAVLEWLEHGDSVGPQKEEKNLIASSLPLVKGDEHTTYLIGGACAVAALLAAFFFVRRKRS
;
A
#
# COMPACT_ATOMS: atom_id res chain seq x y z
N MET A 1 15.19 69.06 58.26
CA MET A 1 14.74 69.89 57.15
C MET A 1 15.66 69.60 55.99
N THR A 2 15.18 68.89 54.99
CA THR A 2 15.20 69.29 53.60
C THR A 2 14.93 68.08 52.70
N LEU A 3 13.92 68.25 52.01
CA LEU A 3 13.36 67.69 50.79
C LEU A 3 14.12 66.63 50.06
N ALA A 4 13.38 65.57 49.91
CA ALA A 4 13.56 64.46 48.96
C ALA A 4 13.38 64.91 47.50
N SER A 5 14.28 64.49 46.63
CA SER A 5 14.11 64.59 45.19
C SER A 5 13.72 63.18 44.63
N LEU A 6 12.52 63.12 44.12
CA LEU A 6 11.95 61.92 43.51
C LEU A 6 12.34 61.88 42.01
N ALA A 7 13.29 61.05 41.65
CA ALA A 7 13.55 60.76 40.23
C ALA A 7 12.68 59.59 39.76
N ALA A 8 11.67 59.92 38.96
CA ALA A 8 10.82 58.89 38.29
C ALA A 8 11.55 58.32 37.07
N THR A 9 12.00 57.10 37.18
CA THR A 9 12.50 56.33 36.03
C THR A 9 11.31 55.68 35.35
N ILE A 10 10.95 56.19 34.18
CA ILE A 10 9.95 55.58 33.29
C ILE A 10 10.65 54.40 32.60
N VAL A 11 10.32 53.20 33.05
CA VAL A 11 10.66 51.97 32.32
C VAL A 11 9.63 51.78 31.22
N LEU A 12 10.05 52.03 29.99
CA LEU A 12 9.24 51.72 28.79
C LEU A 12 9.24 50.20 28.59
N LEU A 13 8.22 49.53 29.10
CA LEU A 13 7.96 48.13 28.73
C LEU A 13 7.47 48.13 27.28
N MET A 14 8.37 47.83 26.35
CA MET A 14 7.97 47.37 25.02
C MET A 14 7.38 45.97 25.17
N SER A 15 6.06 45.86 25.22
CA SER A 15 5.33 44.63 25.03
C SER A 15 5.51 44.19 23.59
N THR A 16 6.46 43.31 23.33
CA THR A 16 6.45 42.49 22.11
C THR A 16 5.26 41.57 22.22
N THR A 17 4.12 41.97 21.68
CA THR A 17 3.04 41.08 21.37
C THR A 17 3.53 40.14 20.25
N GLY A 18 4.25 39.10 20.64
CA GLY A 18 4.40 37.94 19.82
C GLY A 18 2.99 37.44 19.52
N ALA A 19 2.55 37.61 18.30
CA ALA A 19 1.34 36.94 17.83
C ALA A 19 1.59 35.45 17.99
N VAL A 20 1.13 34.87 19.12
CA VAL A 20 0.91 33.46 19.24
C VAL A 20 -0.15 33.17 18.17
N ALA A 21 0.30 32.59 17.06
CA ALA A 21 -0.63 32.06 16.08
C ALA A 21 -1.57 31.14 16.86
N GLN A 22 -2.79 31.60 17.07
CA GLN A 22 -3.86 30.78 17.59
C GLN A 22 -3.91 29.59 16.66
N GLN A 23 -3.52 28.41 17.14
CA GLN A 23 -3.85 27.15 16.52
C GLN A 23 -5.39 27.11 16.50
N THR A 24 -5.97 27.62 15.42
CA THR A 24 -7.38 27.40 15.14
C THR A 24 -7.55 25.90 15.12
N ASN A 25 -8.30 25.35 16.07
CA ASN A 25 -8.77 23.98 15.98
C ASN A 25 -9.29 23.81 14.56
N PRO A 26 -8.73 22.88 13.76
CA PRO A 26 -9.22 22.69 12.41
C PRO A 26 -10.71 22.41 12.52
N SER A 27 -11.53 23.30 11.95
CA SER A 27 -12.97 23.11 11.90
C SER A 27 -13.25 21.71 11.39
N VAL A 28 -14.16 21.00 12.04
CA VAL A 28 -14.55 19.65 11.61
C VAL A 28 -15.12 19.75 10.20
N ALA A 29 -14.33 19.32 9.21
CA ALA A 29 -14.76 19.38 7.82
C ALA A 29 -15.78 18.27 7.55
N HIS A 30 -16.89 18.65 6.94
CA HIS A 30 -17.95 17.74 6.51
C HIS A 30 -18.73 18.34 5.33
N PRO A 31 -18.10 18.40 4.14
CA PRO A 31 -18.76 18.98 2.96
C PRO A 31 -19.97 18.12 2.55
N PRO A 32 -21.14 18.73 2.25
CA PRO A 32 -22.30 17.99 1.78
C PRO A 32 -22.12 17.40 0.38
N VAL A 33 -22.93 16.39 0.04
CA VAL A 33 -23.09 15.91 -1.33
C VAL A 33 -23.54 17.09 -2.22
N GLY A 34 -23.04 17.17 -3.45
CA GLY A 34 -23.24 18.30 -4.35
C GLY A 34 -22.17 19.41 -4.23
N THR A 35 -21.32 19.39 -3.20
CA THR A 35 -20.16 20.31 -3.14
C THR A 35 -19.31 20.13 -4.40
N SER A 36 -19.06 21.21 -5.11
CA SER A 36 -18.32 21.20 -6.37
C SER A 36 -17.27 22.31 -6.45
N VAL A 37 -16.18 22.03 -7.14
CA VAL A 37 -15.13 23.01 -7.48
C VAL A 37 -14.81 22.86 -8.96
N ASP A 38 -14.92 23.95 -9.69
CA ASP A 38 -14.42 24.08 -11.06
C ASP A 38 -13.06 24.78 -11.03
N ALA A 39 -12.03 24.04 -11.36
CA ALA A 39 -10.63 24.46 -11.31
C ALA A 39 -10.05 24.63 -12.75
N GLN A 40 -10.83 25.11 -13.68
CA GLN A 40 -10.52 25.34 -15.09
C GLN A 40 -10.24 24.03 -15.86
N LYS A 41 -9.22 23.26 -15.47
CA LYS A 41 -8.81 22.02 -16.16
C LYS A 41 -9.48 20.78 -15.60
N VAL A 42 -9.93 20.84 -14.35
CA VAL A 42 -10.53 19.72 -13.62
C VAL A 42 -11.68 20.23 -12.77
N LYS A 43 -12.86 19.71 -13.00
CA LYS A 43 -14.03 19.94 -12.13
C LYS A 43 -14.28 18.72 -11.27
N MET A 44 -14.47 18.91 -10.00
CA MET A 44 -14.73 17.85 -9.02
C MET A 44 -16.06 18.10 -8.32
N THR A 45 -16.90 17.08 -8.21
CA THR A 45 -18.19 17.17 -7.52
C THR A 45 -18.37 15.97 -6.60
N ILE A 46 -18.72 16.19 -5.33
CA ILE A 46 -19.11 15.08 -4.42
C ILE A 46 -20.45 14.54 -4.88
N VAL A 47 -20.47 13.34 -5.44
CA VAL A 47 -21.70 12.72 -5.97
C VAL A 47 -22.33 11.74 -4.99
N ASN A 48 -21.53 11.21 -4.04
CA ASN A 48 -22.02 10.33 -2.98
C ASN A 48 -21.10 10.38 -1.76
N LYS A 49 -21.64 10.01 -0.60
CA LYS A 49 -20.90 9.96 0.65
C LYS A 49 -21.43 8.86 1.56
N HIS A 50 -20.54 7.96 2.02
CA HIS A 50 -20.84 7.01 3.08
C HIS A 50 -20.32 7.50 4.41
N VAL A 51 -21.12 7.45 5.45
CA VAL A 51 -20.77 7.94 6.79
C VAL A 51 -21.23 6.98 7.88
N ASN A 52 -20.49 6.91 8.96
CA ASN A 52 -20.95 6.19 10.14
C ASN A 52 -22.15 6.91 10.81
N TYR A 53 -22.06 8.23 10.90
CA TYR A 53 -23.09 9.10 11.49
C TYR A 53 -23.50 10.17 10.49
N THR A 54 -24.79 10.23 10.19
CA THR A 54 -25.39 11.25 9.31
C THR A 54 -25.21 12.64 9.89
N ARG A 55 -24.72 13.57 9.09
CA ARG A 55 -24.56 14.99 9.42
C ARG A 55 -25.26 15.90 8.42
N CYS A 56 -25.43 15.44 7.18
CA CYS A 56 -26.16 16.11 6.13
C CYS A 56 -27.31 15.23 5.61
N PRO A 57 -28.40 15.80 5.05
CA PRO A 57 -29.56 15.03 4.59
C PRO A 57 -29.23 13.94 3.57
N ASP A 58 -28.27 14.20 2.68
CA ASP A 58 -27.90 13.30 1.58
C ASP A 58 -26.75 12.34 1.93
N ASP A 59 -26.34 12.32 3.20
CA ASP A 59 -25.36 11.35 3.67
C ASP A 59 -25.94 9.93 3.67
N TYR A 60 -25.28 9.00 3.01
CA TYR A 60 -25.63 7.57 3.11
C TYR A 60 -25.03 6.97 4.38
N ARG A 61 -25.88 6.68 5.37
CA ARG A 61 -25.44 6.08 6.62
C ARG A 61 -25.05 4.63 6.44
N ASP A 62 -23.79 4.30 6.77
CA ASP A 62 -23.29 2.93 6.87
C ASP A 62 -22.54 2.71 8.19
N PRO A 63 -23.10 1.94 9.14
CA PRO A 63 -22.50 1.72 10.46
C PRO A 63 -21.21 0.92 10.41
N TYR A 64 -20.88 0.30 9.27
CA TYR A 64 -19.62 -0.43 9.10
C TYR A 64 -18.46 0.48 8.70
N ILE A 65 -18.70 1.74 8.35
CA ILE A 65 -17.64 2.73 8.10
C ILE A 65 -17.15 3.28 9.45
N ASN A 66 -16.09 2.66 9.98
CA ASN A 66 -15.48 3.08 11.24
C ASN A 66 -13.96 3.21 11.06
N SER A 67 -13.45 4.44 11.12
CA SER A 67 -12.06 4.78 10.83
C SER A 67 -11.59 4.21 9.47
N PRO A 68 -12.27 4.54 8.35
CA PRO A 68 -11.93 3.97 7.04
C PRO A 68 -10.51 4.36 6.65
N LYS A 69 -9.72 3.37 6.21
CA LYS A 69 -8.28 3.50 6.03
C LYS A 69 -7.85 3.63 4.59
N SER A 70 -8.35 2.77 3.73
CA SER A 70 -8.10 2.78 2.31
C SER A 70 -9.38 2.49 1.53
N ALA A 71 -9.41 2.92 0.29
CA ALA A 71 -10.36 2.48 -0.70
C ALA A 71 -9.59 1.94 -1.90
N ASN A 72 -10.15 0.92 -2.57
CA ASN A 72 -9.61 0.38 -3.81
C ASN A 72 -10.77 0.10 -4.77
N ILE A 73 -10.74 0.72 -5.93
CA ILE A 73 -11.67 0.49 -7.02
C ILE A 73 -11.23 -0.79 -7.74
N HIS A 74 -12.16 -1.72 -7.92
CA HIS A 74 -11.85 -2.94 -8.68
C HIS A 74 -11.45 -2.57 -10.10
N PRO A 75 -10.42 -3.21 -10.70
CA PRO A 75 -9.92 -2.86 -12.02
C PRO A 75 -10.96 -2.89 -13.16
N ASP A 76 -12.02 -3.68 -13.01
CA ASP A 76 -13.12 -3.70 -13.98
C ASP A 76 -14.13 -2.54 -13.84
N GLY A 77 -13.95 -1.69 -12.81
CA GLY A 77 -14.81 -0.53 -12.56
C GLY A 77 -16.21 -0.86 -12.02
N THR A 78 -16.50 -2.10 -11.64
CA THR A 78 -17.87 -2.50 -11.21
C THR A 78 -18.14 -2.24 -9.75
N LYS A 79 -17.11 -2.28 -8.89
CA LYS A 79 -17.22 -2.13 -7.43
C LYS A 79 -15.97 -1.55 -6.80
N TYR A 80 -16.09 -1.14 -5.55
CA TYR A 80 -14.96 -0.68 -4.74
C TYR A 80 -15.04 -1.22 -3.32
N TYR A 81 -13.86 -1.33 -2.72
CA TYR A 81 -13.62 -1.88 -1.39
C TYR A 81 -13.16 -0.79 -0.45
N VAL A 82 -13.72 -0.73 0.74
CA VAL A 82 -13.33 0.22 1.79
C VAL A 82 -12.89 -0.53 3.02
N ASN A 83 -11.62 -0.36 3.39
CA ASN A 83 -11.06 -0.96 4.60
C ASN A 83 -11.43 -0.13 5.82
N SER A 84 -12.32 -0.65 6.65
CA SER A 84 -12.79 -0.05 7.90
C SER A 84 -11.91 -0.52 9.06
N LEU A 85 -10.89 0.27 9.42
CA LEU A 85 -9.83 -0.11 10.36
C LEU A 85 -10.40 -0.52 11.72
N GLU A 86 -11.15 0.37 12.38
CA GLU A 86 -11.75 0.12 13.69
C GLU A 86 -13.04 -0.69 13.57
N GLY A 87 -13.64 -0.78 12.39
CA GLY A 87 -14.75 -1.67 12.08
C GLY A 87 -14.33 -3.13 11.91
N CYS A 88 -13.03 -3.43 11.83
CA CYS A 88 -12.47 -4.76 11.58
C CYS A 88 -13.16 -5.45 10.41
N ALA A 89 -13.36 -4.73 9.32
CA ALA A 89 -14.09 -5.20 8.15
C ALA A 89 -13.63 -4.48 6.87
N THR A 90 -13.88 -5.11 5.74
CA THR A 90 -13.89 -4.45 4.44
C THR A 90 -15.32 -4.38 3.94
N VAL A 91 -15.75 -3.20 3.55
CA VAL A 91 -17.10 -2.96 3.01
C VAL A 91 -16.99 -2.85 1.49
N VAL A 92 -17.83 -3.60 0.79
CA VAL A 92 -17.88 -3.66 -0.68
C VAL A 92 -19.08 -2.88 -1.15
N TYR A 93 -18.89 -1.98 -2.11
CA TYR A 93 -19.94 -1.16 -2.71
C TYR A 93 -19.97 -1.34 -4.22
N ASP A 94 -21.15 -1.26 -4.79
CA ASP A 94 -21.39 -1.16 -6.23
C ASP A 94 -20.95 0.21 -6.74
N MET A 95 -20.22 0.26 -7.84
CA MET A 95 -19.66 1.51 -8.35
C MET A 95 -20.69 2.43 -8.99
N ASN A 96 -21.75 1.89 -9.59
CA ASN A 96 -22.77 2.68 -10.28
C ASN A 96 -23.84 3.22 -9.32
N THR A 97 -24.28 2.39 -8.38
CA THR A 97 -25.37 2.71 -7.45
C THR A 97 -24.87 3.21 -6.11
N HIS A 98 -23.58 3.02 -5.81
CA HIS A 98 -22.94 3.26 -4.51
C HIS A 98 -23.61 2.52 -3.34
N LYS A 99 -24.41 1.50 -3.61
CA LYS A 99 -25.04 0.69 -2.59
C LYS A 99 -24.09 -0.37 -2.07
N ARG A 100 -24.17 -0.63 -0.77
CA ARG A 100 -23.39 -1.68 -0.15
C ARG A 100 -23.80 -3.05 -0.68
N LEU A 101 -22.84 -3.80 -1.21
CA LEU A 101 -22.99 -5.18 -1.69
C LEU A 101 -22.72 -6.18 -0.56
N LYS A 102 -21.61 -5.96 0.19
CA LYS A 102 -21.16 -6.93 1.18
C LYS A 102 -20.36 -6.27 2.30
N VAL A 103 -20.30 -6.95 3.45
CA VAL A 103 -19.38 -6.66 4.56
C VAL A 103 -18.56 -7.93 4.83
N ILE A 104 -17.26 -7.83 4.65
CA ILE A 104 -16.30 -8.90 4.95
C ILE A 104 -15.73 -8.63 6.32
N LYS A 105 -16.12 -9.41 7.32
CA LYS A 105 -15.68 -9.24 8.71
C LYS A 105 -14.42 -10.06 8.99
N TYR A 106 -13.55 -9.50 9.80
CA TYR A 106 -12.28 -10.09 10.20
C TYR A 106 -12.32 -10.45 11.70
N ASP A 107 -13.18 -11.40 12.06
CA ASP A 107 -13.27 -12.00 13.41
C ASP A 107 -12.85 -13.48 13.29
N PHE A 108 -11.58 -13.73 13.53
CA PHE A 108 -10.97 -15.04 13.33
C PHE A 108 -10.91 -15.84 14.63
N LYS A 109 -11.04 -17.16 14.49
CA LYS A 109 -10.95 -18.13 15.58
C LYS A 109 -10.06 -19.32 15.14
N ASP A 110 -9.21 -19.80 16.03
CA ASP A 110 -8.26 -20.88 15.73
C ASP A 110 -8.91 -22.09 15.07
N GLU A 111 -10.00 -22.60 15.63
CA GLU A 111 -10.65 -23.81 15.12
C GLU A 111 -11.49 -23.55 13.85
N LYS A 112 -12.29 -22.48 13.89
CA LYS A 112 -13.23 -22.17 12.82
C LYS A 112 -12.55 -21.85 11.51
N ASP A 113 -11.46 -21.08 11.56
CA ASP A 113 -10.79 -20.51 10.41
C ASP A 113 -9.45 -21.21 10.07
N ALA A 114 -9.15 -22.34 10.76
CA ALA A 114 -7.90 -23.10 10.55
C ALA A 114 -7.66 -23.48 9.08
N HIS A 115 -8.72 -23.77 8.32
CA HIS A 115 -8.66 -24.16 6.92
C HIS A 115 -8.21 -23.02 5.97
N LEU A 116 -8.29 -21.77 6.40
CA LEU A 116 -7.87 -20.60 5.62
C LEU A 116 -6.37 -20.33 5.76
N TRP A 117 -5.75 -20.78 6.85
CA TRP A 117 -4.36 -20.46 7.14
C TRP A 117 -3.37 -21.22 6.28
N SER A 118 -2.38 -20.51 5.78
CA SER A 118 -1.15 -21.11 5.25
C SER A 118 -0.41 -21.86 6.36
N LYS A 119 0.50 -22.72 5.97
CA LYS A 119 1.48 -23.26 6.93
C LYS A 119 2.23 -22.11 7.59
N PRO A 120 2.54 -22.22 8.92
CA PRO A 120 3.37 -21.22 9.59
C PRO A 120 4.68 -21.00 8.85
N SER A 121 5.15 -19.74 8.85
CA SER A 121 6.36 -19.34 8.16
C SER A 121 7.52 -19.25 9.14
N GLU A 122 8.68 -19.79 8.78
CA GLU A 122 9.92 -19.63 9.55
C GLU A 122 10.41 -18.15 9.60
N PHE A 123 9.94 -17.30 8.67
CA PHE A 123 10.26 -15.87 8.66
C PHE A 123 9.56 -15.08 9.76
N TYR A 124 8.49 -15.61 10.35
CA TYR A 124 7.61 -14.90 11.29
C TYR A 124 7.40 -15.67 12.58
N PRO A 125 8.46 -15.93 13.38
CA PRO A 125 8.31 -16.60 14.66
C PRO A 125 7.58 -15.70 15.66
N PHE A 126 6.64 -16.29 16.41
CA PHE A 126 6.07 -15.66 17.60
C PHE A 126 7.06 -15.75 18.75
N THR A 127 7.32 -14.64 19.42
CA THR A 127 8.32 -14.55 20.48
C THR A 127 7.74 -14.15 21.83
N HIS A 128 6.56 -13.51 21.85
CA HIS A 128 5.94 -12.98 23.06
C HIS A 128 4.63 -13.69 23.42
N TYR A 129 3.94 -14.21 22.42
CA TYR A 129 2.66 -14.90 22.58
C TYR A 129 2.79 -16.34 22.11
N THR A 130 2.13 -17.30 22.79
CA THR A 130 2.27 -18.74 22.52
C THR A 130 0.95 -19.46 22.31
N GLU A 131 -0.19 -18.85 22.67
CA GLU A 131 -1.49 -19.49 22.64
C GLU A 131 -2.53 -18.66 21.90
N HIS A 132 -3.50 -19.32 21.29
CA HIS A 132 -4.63 -18.70 20.60
C HIS A 132 -4.22 -17.64 19.56
N LEU A 133 -3.11 -17.88 18.87
CA LEU A 133 -2.46 -16.90 18.00
C LEU A 133 -3.36 -16.44 16.85
N ASN A 134 -4.23 -17.32 16.34
CA ASN A 134 -5.14 -17.02 15.25
C ASN A 134 -6.55 -16.61 15.72
N THR A 135 -6.75 -16.39 17.03
CA THR A 135 -7.99 -15.84 17.59
C THR A 135 -7.84 -14.34 17.79
N PHE A 136 -8.30 -13.54 16.83
CA PHE A 136 -8.18 -12.07 16.88
C PHE A 136 -9.15 -11.39 15.92
N MET A 137 -9.37 -10.09 16.13
CA MET A 137 -10.04 -9.23 15.15
C MET A 137 -8.97 -8.54 14.28
N GLY A 138 -9.06 -8.69 12.96
CA GLY A 138 -8.15 -8.07 12.01
C GLY A 138 -8.52 -6.61 11.75
N LYS A 139 -7.58 -5.68 11.94
CA LYS A 139 -7.73 -4.26 11.62
C LYS A 139 -7.12 -3.97 10.23
N PRO A 140 -7.94 -3.89 9.15
CA PRO A 140 -7.44 -3.76 7.80
C PRO A 140 -6.76 -2.40 7.57
N VAL A 141 -5.69 -2.39 6.78
CA VAL A 141 -4.97 -1.16 6.42
C VAL A 141 -5.01 -0.91 4.91
N GLU A 142 -3.89 -0.68 4.27
CA GLU A 142 -3.85 -0.51 2.80
C GLU A 142 -4.05 -1.87 2.10
N SER A 143 -4.41 -1.86 0.82
CA SER A 143 -4.61 -3.09 0.05
C SER A 143 -4.16 -2.94 -1.40
N THR A 144 -3.96 -4.07 -2.07
CA THR A 144 -3.64 -4.14 -3.50
C THR A 144 -4.32 -5.34 -4.14
N PHE A 145 -4.53 -5.26 -5.45
CA PHE A 145 -5.00 -6.38 -6.25
C PHE A 145 -3.83 -7.19 -6.82
N SER A 146 -4.11 -8.45 -7.09
CA SER A 146 -3.27 -9.33 -7.91
C SER A 146 -4.12 -10.12 -8.90
N HIS A 147 -3.48 -10.79 -9.85
CA HIS A 147 -4.15 -11.65 -10.84
C HIS A 147 -5.27 -10.89 -11.59
N GLY A 148 -4.92 -9.69 -12.10
CA GLY A 148 -5.88 -8.89 -12.87
C GLY A 148 -7.10 -8.40 -12.10
N GLY A 149 -7.02 -8.30 -10.77
CA GLY A 149 -8.13 -7.91 -9.89
C GLY A 149 -8.80 -9.09 -9.19
N ARG A 150 -8.49 -10.35 -9.56
CA ARG A 150 -9.13 -11.53 -8.97
C ARG A 150 -8.95 -11.64 -7.47
N TYR A 151 -7.80 -11.24 -6.95
CA TYR A 151 -7.51 -11.34 -5.53
C TYR A 151 -7.17 -9.99 -4.95
N LEU A 152 -7.79 -9.65 -3.82
CA LEU A 152 -7.51 -8.45 -3.04
C LEU A 152 -6.77 -8.84 -1.76
N TRP A 153 -5.58 -8.26 -1.55
CA TRP A 153 -4.68 -8.52 -0.43
C TRP A 153 -4.87 -7.45 0.64
N ILE A 154 -5.25 -7.85 1.86
CA ILE A 154 -5.58 -6.93 2.96
C ILE A 154 -4.79 -7.29 4.20
N PRO A 155 -3.69 -6.59 4.49
CA PRO A 155 -2.93 -6.79 5.71
C PRO A 155 -3.64 -6.16 6.91
N PHE A 156 -3.47 -6.77 8.07
CA PHE A 156 -4.01 -6.27 9.32
C PHE A 156 -2.94 -5.54 10.13
N TYR A 157 -3.27 -4.35 10.61
CA TYR A 157 -2.37 -3.50 11.39
C TYR A 157 -1.64 -4.26 12.50
N ARG A 158 -2.36 -5.11 13.23
CA ARG A 158 -1.85 -6.02 14.25
C ARG A 158 -2.92 -7.05 14.62
N ARG A 159 -2.54 -8.08 15.30
CA ARG A 159 -3.47 -8.93 16.05
C ARG A 159 -3.93 -8.17 17.30
N THR A 160 -5.19 -8.24 17.65
CA THR A 160 -5.78 -7.36 18.69
C THR A 160 -5.20 -7.54 20.08
N TYR A 161 -4.73 -8.73 20.40
CA TYR A 161 -4.09 -9.00 21.68
C TYR A 161 -2.65 -8.42 21.79
N ASP A 162 -1.96 -8.19 20.69
CA ASP A 162 -0.62 -7.63 20.66
C ASP A 162 -0.68 -6.09 20.57
N ILE A 163 -0.78 -5.45 21.73
CA ILE A 163 -1.02 -3.99 21.83
C ILE A 163 0.10 -3.15 21.21
N ASN A 164 1.32 -3.68 21.20
CA ASN A 164 2.50 -3.00 20.66
C ASN A 164 2.92 -3.52 19.28
N ALA A 165 2.18 -4.49 18.73
CA ALA A 165 2.44 -5.07 17.42
C ALA A 165 3.91 -5.46 17.25
N GLN A 166 4.39 -6.31 18.15
CA GLN A 166 5.76 -6.77 18.16
C GLN A 166 5.93 -8.21 17.66
N ASP A 167 4.88 -8.98 17.67
CA ASP A 167 4.80 -10.31 17.07
C ASP A 167 4.18 -10.26 15.65
N PRO A 168 4.21 -11.36 14.91
CA PRO A 168 3.65 -11.44 13.57
C PRO A 168 2.18 -11.03 13.51
N SER A 169 1.84 -10.23 12.49
CA SER A 169 0.46 -9.95 12.13
C SER A 169 -0.05 -10.96 11.10
N ALA A 170 -1.04 -10.58 10.30
CA ALA A 170 -1.60 -11.42 9.27
C ALA A 170 -2.08 -10.60 8.07
N ILE A 171 -2.28 -11.28 6.94
CA ILE A 171 -2.91 -10.75 5.74
C ILE A 171 -4.02 -11.69 5.27
N ALA A 172 -5.17 -11.14 4.92
CA ALA A 172 -6.24 -11.87 4.26
C ALA A 172 -6.17 -11.68 2.75
N VAL A 173 -6.50 -12.74 2.02
CA VAL A 173 -6.71 -12.71 0.58
C VAL A 173 -8.17 -12.97 0.29
N ILE A 174 -8.79 -12.08 -0.48
CA ILE A 174 -10.20 -12.13 -0.85
C ILE A 174 -10.31 -12.47 -2.34
N ASP A 175 -11.08 -13.50 -2.70
CA ASP A 175 -11.51 -13.71 -4.07
C ASP A 175 -12.62 -12.72 -4.40
N THR A 176 -12.34 -11.80 -5.30
CA THR A 176 -13.26 -10.69 -5.65
C THR A 176 -14.48 -11.13 -6.44
N ARG A 177 -14.51 -12.35 -7.00
CA ARG A 177 -15.68 -12.87 -7.72
C ARG A 177 -16.88 -13.09 -6.80
N ASN A 178 -16.63 -13.44 -5.55
CA ASN A 178 -17.67 -13.72 -4.54
C ASN A 178 -17.44 -12.94 -3.22
N ASP A 179 -16.38 -12.12 -3.17
CA ASP A 179 -15.99 -11.31 -2.02
C ASP A 179 -15.85 -12.14 -0.73
N SER A 180 -15.16 -13.28 -0.83
CA SER A 180 -14.91 -14.17 0.31
C SER A 180 -13.42 -14.32 0.59
N ILE A 181 -13.06 -14.50 1.88
CA ILE A 181 -11.70 -14.79 2.29
C ILE A 181 -11.37 -16.21 1.83
N VAL A 182 -10.30 -16.35 1.05
CA VAL A 182 -9.82 -17.65 0.53
C VAL A 182 -8.52 -18.07 1.16
N LYS A 183 -7.77 -17.13 1.77
CA LYS A 183 -6.50 -17.47 2.41
C LYS A 183 -6.15 -16.45 3.50
N LEU A 184 -5.49 -16.95 4.54
CA LEU A 184 -4.82 -16.18 5.58
C LEU A 184 -3.34 -16.57 5.60
N MET A 185 -2.47 -15.57 5.70
CA MET A 185 -1.03 -15.77 5.80
C MET A 185 -0.46 -14.89 6.91
N GLU A 186 0.63 -15.34 7.53
CA GLU A 186 1.38 -14.53 8.49
C GLU A 186 2.09 -13.39 7.78
N THR A 187 2.35 -12.31 8.49
CA THR A 187 3.21 -11.20 8.05
C THR A 187 4.08 -10.75 9.21
N GLY A 188 5.11 -9.98 8.93
CA GLY A 188 5.85 -9.29 9.98
C GLY A 188 4.99 -8.26 10.74
N PRO A 189 5.54 -7.64 11.78
CA PRO A 189 4.83 -6.74 12.68
C PRO A 189 4.47 -5.42 12.00
N LEU A 190 3.27 -4.90 12.26
CA LEU A 190 2.74 -3.66 11.69
C LEU A 190 2.83 -3.57 10.16
N PRO A 191 2.23 -4.50 9.41
CA PRO A 191 2.17 -4.36 7.96
C PRO A 191 1.39 -3.09 7.59
N LYS A 192 1.83 -2.37 6.55
CA LYS A 192 1.21 -1.09 6.16
C LYS A 192 0.89 -0.99 4.68
N MET A 193 1.79 -1.39 3.81
CA MET A 193 1.61 -1.32 2.37
C MET A 193 1.80 -2.69 1.75
N VAL A 194 1.11 -2.86 0.64
CA VAL A 194 1.18 -4.07 -0.19
C VAL A 194 1.35 -3.62 -1.64
N ALA A 195 2.20 -4.29 -2.39
CA ALA A 195 2.37 -4.06 -3.82
C ALA A 195 2.47 -5.40 -4.55
N CYS A 196 1.81 -5.50 -5.69
CA CYS A 196 1.94 -6.62 -6.62
C CYS A 196 2.95 -6.26 -7.71
N SER A 197 3.80 -7.20 -8.11
CA SER A 197 4.67 -7.04 -9.27
C SER A 197 3.86 -7.01 -10.57
N HIS A 198 4.35 -6.32 -11.60
CA HIS A 198 3.64 -6.17 -12.88
C HIS A 198 3.54 -7.52 -13.62
N ASP A 199 4.53 -8.41 -13.42
CA ASP A 199 4.50 -9.77 -13.95
C ASP A 199 3.53 -10.71 -13.20
N GLY A 200 2.90 -10.21 -12.10
CA GLY A 200 1.93 -10.92 -11.29
C GLY A 200 2.48 -12.06 -10.45
N LYS A 201 3.81 -12.19 -10.33
CA LYS A 201 4.41 -13.34 -9.62
C LYS A 201 4.67 -13.10 -8.14
N HIS A 202 4.74 -11.84 -7.71
CA HIS A 202 5.12 -11.49 -6.34
C HIS A 202 4.17 -10.47 -5.72
N VAL A 203 3.92 -10.65 -4.44
CA VAL A 203 3.29 -9.65 -3.58
C VAL A 203 4.27 -9.29 -2.47
N ALA A 204 4.63 -8.01 -2.40
CA ALA A 204 5.48 -7.45 -1.36
C ALA A 204 4.63 -6.83 -0.25
N ILE A 205 4.92 -7.16 1.00
CA ILE A 205 4.21 -6.66 2.19
C ILE A 205 5.20 -5.91 3.07
N THR A 206 5.02 -4.61 3.19
CA THR A 206 5.94 -3.73 3.92
C THR A 206 5.59 -3.66 5.39
N HIS A 207 6.54 -4.02 6.25
CA HIS A 207 6.37 -4.00 7.70
C HIS A 207 6.92 -2.68 8.28
N TRP A 208 6.02 -1.80 8.66
CA TRP A 208 6.37 -0.57 9.38
C TRP A 208 7.13 -0.85 10.67
N GLY A 209 6.81 -1.99 11.31
CA GLY A 209 7.19 -2.28 12.67
C GLY A 209 8.67 -2.61 12.88
N ASN A 210 9.39 -3.14 11.88
CA ASN A 210 10.72 -3.70 12.09
C ASN A 210 11.70 -3.58 10.93
N ASN A 211 11.45 -2.70 9.95
CA ASN A 211 12.30 -2.48 8.77
C ASN A 211 12.42 -3.69 7.84
N THR A 212 11.38 -4.49 7.70
CA THR A 212 11.40 -5.62 6.78
C THR A 212 10.28 -5.54 5.73
N VAL A 213 10.44 -6.28 4.65
CA VAL A 213 9.41 -6.49 3.62
C VAL A 213 9.29 -7.99 3.40
N GLY A 214 8.09 -8.52 3.57
CA GLY A 214 7.79 -9.91 3.24
C GLY A 214 7.52 -10.05 1.74
N LEU A 215 8.09 -11.04 1.11
CA LEU A 215 7.83 -11.39 -0.28
C LEU A 215 7.06 -12.70 -0.35
N VAL A 216 5.91 -12.67 -1.01
CA VAL A 216 5.08 -13.85 -1.26
C VAL A 216 5.13 -14.18 -2.74
N ASN A 217 5.46 -15.43 -3.07
CA ASN A 217 5.34 -15.95 -4.42
C ASN A 217 3.87 -16.31 -4.70
N VAL A 218 3.32 -15.71 -5.74
CA VAL A 218 1.92 -15.85 -6.15
C VAL A 218 1.80 -16.22 -7.65
N ALA A 219 2.85 -16.76 -8.23
CA ALA A 219 2.89 -17.11 -9.65
C ALA A 219 1.84 -18.18 -10.07
N SER A 220 1.33 -18.95 -9.11
CA SER A 220 0.25 -19.91 -9.34
C SER A 220 -1.13 -19.24 -9.27
N LEU A 221 -2.06 -19.69 -10.08
CA LEU A 221 -3.49 -19.32 -10.00
C LEU A 221 -4.20 -19.96 -8.80
N ASN A 222 -3.58 -20.97 -8.19
CA ASN A 222 -4.12 -21.67 -7.01
C ASN A 222 -3.57 -21.02 -5.72
N PRO A 223 -4.39 -20.37 -4.88
CA PRO A 223 -3.94 -19.77 -3.64
C PRO A 223 -3.29 -20.76 -2.65
N ASN A 224 -3.57 -22.07 -2.78
CA ASN A 224 -2.96 -23.08 -1.91
C ASN A 224 -1.49 -23.36 -2.23
N GLU A 225 -1.02 -22.92 -3.39
CA GLU A 225 0.38 -23.05 -3.83
C GLU A 225 1.22 -21.82 -3.52
N TRP A 226 0.61 -20.74 -3.04
CA TRP A 226 1.34 -19.54 -2.66
C TRP A 226 2.12 -19.74 -1.35
N TYR A 227 3.31 -19.16 -1.29
CA TYR A 227 4.20 -19.32 -0.15
C TYR A 227 5.04 -18.07 0.12
N HIS A 228 5.51 -17.92 1.34
CA HIS A 228 6.49 -16.92 1.69
C HIS A 228 7.83 -17.27 1.07
N GLU A 229 8.32 -16.44 0.18
CA GLU A 229 9.55 -16.68 -0.57
C GLU A 229 10.77 -16.16 0.18
N SER A 230 10.68 -14.95 0.72
CA SER A 230 11.78 -14.34 1.47
C SER A 230 11.32 -13.22 2.39
N LEU A 231 12.19 -12.89 3.35
CA LEU A 231 12.10 -11.71 4.20
C LEU A 231 13.23 -10.75 3.84
N LEU A 232 12.88 -9.65 3.18
CA LEU A 232 13.82 -8.63 2.71
C LEU A 232 14.07 -7.63 3.85
N VAL A 233 15.34 -7.47 4.24
CA VAL A 233 15.73 -6.59 5.35
C VAL A 233 16.20 -5.25 4.79
N VAL A 234 15.57 -4.15 5.24
CA VAL A 234 16.00 -2.80 4.92
C VAL A 234 17.01 -2.35 5.97
N ASP A 235 18.29 -2.46 5.64
CA ASP A 235 19.46 -2.14 6.45
C ASP A 235 19.61 -3.08 7.67
N TYR A 236 18.68 -3.08 8.61
CA TYR A 236 18.70 -3.95 9.79
C TYR A 236 17.29 -4.30 10.27
N VAL A 237 17.15 -5.44 10.91
CA VAL A 237 15.91 -5.80 11.59
C VAL A 237 15.85 -5.07 12.92
N LEU A 238 14.81 -4.26 13.13
CA LEU A 238 14.60 -3.59 14.42
C LEU A 238 14.19 -4.62 15.46
N PRO A 239 14.95 -4.77 16.57
CA PRO A 239 14.56 -5.65 17.65
C PRO A 239 13.32 -5.11 18.36
N LEU A 240 12.34 -5.99 18.59
CA LEU A 240 11.09 -5.67 19.27
C LEU A 240 11.07 -6.40 20.60
N ASN A 241 11.11 -5.65 21.69
CA ASN A 241 11.04 -6.17 23.04
C ASN A 241 10.38 -5.13 23.94
N PHE A 242 9.09 -4.92 23.68
CA PHE A 242 8.29 -3.93 24.40
C PHE A 242 7.46 -4.60 25.49
N SER A 243 6.95 -3.78 26.40
CA SER A 243 5.99 -4.23 27.40
C SER A 243 4.78 -4.93 26.76
N LEU A 244 4.29 -6.01 27.36
CA LEU A 244 3.05 -6.67 26.94
C LEU A 244 1.81 -5.98 27.50
N THR A 245 1.95 -5.12 28.51
CA THR A 245 0.85 -4.48 29.22
C THR A 245 0.76 -2.98 29.02
N GLU A 246 1.89 -2.32 28.73
CA GLU A 246 1.94 -0.88 28.53
C GLU A 246 2.01 -0.55 27.04
N GLN A 247 1.08 0.26 26.55
CA GLN A 247 1.08 0.72 25.16
C GLN A 247 2.17 1.76 24.95
N ILE A 248 2.98 1.57 23.91
CA ILE A 248 4.03 2.50 23.49
C ILE A 248 3.66 3.21 22.20
N ASP A 249 4.32 4.34 21.96
CA ASP A 249 4.21 5.07 20.68
C ASP A 249 5.08 4.40 19.61
N ARG A 250 4.45 3.52 18.81
CA ARG A 250 5.09 2.83 17.70
C ARG A 250 5.44 3.76 16.53
N ASP A 251 4.84 4.95 16.42
CA ASP A 251 5.22 5.91 15.38
C ASP A 251 6.65 6.44 15.61
N ASN A 252 7.08 6.51 16.86
CA ASN A 252 8.44 6.89 17.24
C ASN A 252 9.39 5.70 17.50
N LYS A 253 8.88 4.47 17.53
CA LYS A 253 9.64 3.25 17.88
C LYS A 253 9.62 2.19 16.78
N SER A 254 9.61 2.60 15.51
CA SER A 254 9.53 1.69 14.35
C SER A 254 10.61 1.95 13.29
N GLY A 255 11.79 2.39 13.71
CA GLY A 255 12.96 2.51 12.84
C GLY A 255 12.73 3.43 11.64
N TYR A 256 12.85 2.90 10.43
CA TYR A 256 12.62 3.67 9.19
C TYR A 256 11.15 3.92 8.89
N CYS A 257 10.23 3.30 9.61
CA CYS A 257 8.79 3.47 9.37
C CYS A 257 8.44 3.25 7.89
N LEU A 258 8.73 2.07 7.37
CA LEU A 258 8.55 1.71 5.96
C LEU A 258 7.11 1.92 5.51
N ARG A 259 6.91 2.55 4.32
CA ARG A 259 5.59 2.98 3.88
C ARG A 259 5.35 2.73 2.38
N GLY A 260 5.26 3.78 1.57
CA GLY A 260 4.98 3.68 0.14
C GLY A 260 5.86 2.62 -0.51
N THR A 261 5.24 1.70 -1.24
CA THR A 261 5.92 0.53 -1.81
C THR A 261 5.47 0.37 -3.24
N VAL A 262 6.41 0.32 -4.18
CA VAL A 262 6.11 0.20 -5.61
C VAL A 262 7.22 -0.57 -6.33
N TYR A 263 6.84 -1.46 -7.24
CA TYR A 263 7.78 -2.06 -8.18
C TYR A 263 8.12 -1.09 -9.31
N THR A 264 9.33 -1.18 -9.85
CA THR A 264 9.63 -0.52 -11.13
C THR A 264 8.88 -1.21 -12.27
N PRO A 265 8.58 -0.52 -13.39
CA PRO A 265 7.78 -1.10 -14.48
C PRO A 265 8.35 -2.39 -15.10
N ASP A 266 9.65 -2.63 -14.92
CA ASP A 266 10.35 -3.85 -15.37
C ASP A 266 10.54 -4.87 -14.25
N ASP A 267 9.91 -4.68 -13.09
CA ASP A 267 10.01 -5.48 -11.87
C ASP A 267 11.43 -5.75 -11.34
N LYS A 268 12.45 -5.02 -11.85
CA LYS A 268 13.83 -5.21 -11.39
C LYS A 268 14.10 -4.69 -9.99
N TYR A 269 13.38 -3.65 -9.59
CA TYR A 269 13.55 -3.05 -8.28
C TYR A 269 12.23 -2.89 -7.56
N LEU A 270 12.26 -3.11 -6.24
CA LEU A 270 11.21 -2.69 -5.33
C LEU A 270 11.67 -1.45 -4.58
N LEU A 271 10.90 -0.38 -4.68
CA LEU A 271 11.16 0.91 -4.03
C LEU A 271 10.28 1.04 -2.79
N VAL A 272 10.88 1.36 -1.65
CA VAL A 272 10.18 1.47 -0.37
C VAL A 272 10.46 2.82 0.29
N GLY A 273 9.44 3.63 0.48
CA GLY A 273 9.53 4.92 1.16
C GLY A 273 9.82 4.76 2.66
N CYS A 274 10.81 5.48 3.15
CA CYS A 274 11.19 5.55 4.56
C CYS A 274 10.63 6.83 5.16
N MET A 275 9.59 6.75 5.99
CA MET A 275 8.98 7.92 6.61
C MET A 275 9.79 8.43 7.80
N GLY A 276 10.41 7.54 8.56
CA GLY A 276 11.29 7.82 9.69
C GLY A 276 12.76 8.00 9.32
N SER A 277 13.59 8.32 10.30
CA SER A 277 15.08 8.34 10.22
C SER A 277 15.63 9.08 9.00
N ASN A 278 15.28 10.36 8.85
CA ASN A 278 15.67 11.25 7.74
C ASN A 278 15.08 10.90 6.37
N GLY A 279 14.18 9.93 6.29
CA GLY A 279 13.48 9.60 5.07
C GLY A 279 14.32 8.83 4.06
N GLY A 280 14.13 9.15 2.78
CA GLY A 280 14.74 8.44 1.66
C GLY A 280 13.86 7.34 1.10
N ILE A 281 14.34 6.71 0.04
CA ILE A 281 13.71 5.57 -0.59
C ILE A 281 14.68 4.41 -0.58
N ALA A 282 14.33 3.34 0.10
CA ALA A 282 15.08 2.08 0.08
C ALA A 282 14.88 1.40 -1.27
N VAL A 283 15.96 0.86 -1.81
CA VAL A 283 15.98 0.13 -3.09
C VAL A 283 16.35 -1.32 -2.81
N ILE A 284 15.52 -2.22 -3.29
CA ILE A 284 15.73 -3.66 -3.23
C ILE A 284 15.85 -4.17 -4.67
N ASP A 285 16.94 -4.85 -4.97
CA ASP A 285 17.13 -5.58 -6.23
C ASP A 285 16.33 -6.87 -6.19
N MET A 286 15.38 -7.04 -7.09
CA MET A 286 14.46 -8.17 -7.07
C MET A 286 15.06 -9.43 -7.68
N GLN A 287 16.08 -9.32 -8.50
CA GLN A 287 16.79 -10.48 -9.05
C GLN A 287 17.61 -11.20 -7.96
N THR A 288 18.26 -10.42 -7.09
CA THR A 288 19.07 -10.95 -5.99
C THR A 288 18.32 -10.99 -4.67
N GLN A 289 17.14 -10.37 -4.59
CA GLN A 289 16.33 -10.17 -3.39
C GLN A 289 17.14 -9.54 -2.25
N LYS A 290 17.96 -8.52 -2.57
CA LYS A 290 18.83 -7.84 -1.60
C LYS A 290 18.60 -6.35 -1.55
N TYR A 291 18.66 -5.81 -0.35
CA TYR A 291 18.71 -4.38 -0.11
C TYR A 291 20.00 -3.78 -0.67
N MET A 292 19.87 -2.75 -1.49
CA MET A 292 21.00 -2.06 -2.13
C MET A 292 21.44 -0.82 -1.34
N GLY A 293 20.58 -0.22 -0.54
CA GLY A 293 20.80 1.05 0.14
C GLY A 293 19.60 1.99 -0.03
N ARG A 294 19.75 3.27 0.35
CA ARG A 294 18.71 4.28 0.21
C ARG A 294 19.15 5.44 -0.68
N VAL A 295 18.27 5.85 -1.59
CA VAL A 295 18.40 7.11 -2.31
C VAL A 295 17.83 8.22 -1.44
N MET A 296 18.62 9.27 -1.22
CA MET A 296 18.31 10.45 -0.43
C MET A 296 18.20 11.69 -1.34
N GLY A 297 17.83 12.85 -0.78
CA GLY A 297 17.79 14.13 -1.50
C GLY A 297 16.37 14.68 -1.74
N MET A 298 15.34 13.84 -1.59
CA MET A 298 13.96 14.29 -1.44
C MET A 298 13.72 14.84 -0.02
N MET A 299 12.63 15.56 0.18
CA MET A 299 12.20 15.99 1.51
C MET A 299 11.93 14.80 2.43
N ALA A 300 12.26 14.91 3.71
CA ALA A 300 12.02 13.87 4.70
C ALA A 300 10.52 13.61 4.91
N ASN A 301 10.19 12.44 5.44
CA ASN A 301 8.81 11.99 5.69
C ASN A 301 8.07 11.53 4.43
N VAL A 302 8.77 10.76 3.58
CA VAL A 302 8.23 10.12 2.38
C VAL A 302 7.10 9.16 2.78
N ARG A 303 5.90 9.35 2.22
CA ARG A 303 4.73 8.58 2.65
C ARG A 303 4.14 7.65 1.60
N HIS A 304 3.91 8.12 0.40
CA HIS A 304 3.38 7.34 -0.71
C HIS A 304 4.28 7.47 -1.91
N LEU A 305 4.36 6.44 -2.72
CA LEU A 305 5.12 6.38 -3.97
C LEU A 305 4.20 5.92 -5.09
N VAL A 306 4.32 6.56 -6.25
CA VAL A 306 3.66 6.14 -7.49
C VAL A 306 4.65 6.31 -8.64
N ILE A 307 4.70 5.36 -9.56
CA ILE A 307 5.46 5.46 -10.80
C ILE A 307 4.47 5.57 -11.97
N ARG A 308 4.60 6.62 -12.78
CA ARG A 308 3.80 6.82 -13.98
C ARG A 308 4.59 7.62 -15.01
N ASP A 309 4.47 7.26 -16.29
CA ASP A 309 5.01 7.99 -17.44
C ASP A 309 6.49 8.38 -17.31
N GLY A 310 7.31 7.44 -16.82
CA GLY A 310 8.74 7.64 -16.65
C GLY A 310 9.13 8.55 -15.48
N TYR A 311 8.21 8.85 -14.56
CA TYR A 311 8.47 9.60 -13.33
C TYR A 311 8.15 8.78 -12.09
N LEU A 312 8.94 8.98 -11.05
CA LEU A 312 8.66 8.58 -9.67
C LEU A 312 8.09 9.79 -8.94
N TYR A 313 6.86 9.67 -8.48
CA TYR A 313 6.16 10.63 -7.64
C TYR A 313 6.16 10.20 -6.19
N LEU A 314 6.20 11.14 -5.27
CA LEU A 314 6.05 10.87 -3.85
C LEU A 314 5.29 11.99 -3.13
N SER A 315 4.64 11.62 -2.04
CA SER A 315 4.08 12.57 -1.08
C SER A 315 4.99 12.74 0.12
N VAL A 316 5.10 13.99 0.59
CA VAL A 316 5.82 14.38 1.80
C VAL A 316 4.80 14.81 2.84
N ASN A 317 4.51 13.93 3.81
CA ASN A 317 3.37 14.14 4.70
C ASN A 317 3.54 15.34 5.62
N LYS A 318 4.67 15.45 6.32
CA LYS A 318 4.87 16.48 7.36
C LYS A 318 4.76 17.90 6.83
N THR A 319 5.31 18.17 5.67
CA THR A 319 5.40 19.52 5.08
C THR A 319 4.44 19.77 3.92
N GLY A 320 3.65 18.77 3.53
CA GLY A 320 2.60 18.91 2.54
C GLY A 320 3.11 19.21 1.12
N TYR A 321 3.95 18.33 0.58
CA TYR A 321 4.45 18.43 -0.79
C TYR A 321 4.15 17.17 -1.60
N VAL A 322 3.95 17.35 -2.89
CA VAL A 322 4.16 16.34 -3.90
C VAL A 322 5.50 16.62 -4.55
N GLN A 323 6.35 15.62 -4.65
CA GLN A 323 7.63 15.70 -5.35
C GLN A 323 7.67 14.68 -6.47
N ARG A 324 8.43 14.96 -7.54
CA ARG A 324 8.73 13.96 -8.57
C ARG A 324 10.16 14.07 -9.07
N ILE A 325 10.62 12.99 -9.67
CA ILE A 325 11.88 12.94 -10.43
C ILE A 325 11.71 11.98 -11.60
N LYS A 326 12.48 12.18 -12.67
CA LYS A 326 12.55 11.19 -13.75
C LYS A 326 13.04 9.85 -13.20
N LEU A 327 12.34 8.78 -13.54
CA LEU A 327 12.63 7.44 -13.04
C LEU A 327 14.04 6.97 -13.46
N ASP A 328 14.46 7.28 -14.68
CA ASP A 328 15.80 6.96 -15.18
C ASP A 328 16.91 7.59 -14.32
N LYS A 329 16.76 8.87 -13.95
CA LYS A 329 17.71 9.55 -13.03
C LYS A 329 17.73 8.89 -11.66
N PHE A 330 16.56 8.48 -11.15
CA PHE A 330 16.47 7.77 -9.88
C PHE A 330 17.20 6.43 -9.95
N LEU A 331 16.98 5.67 -11.02
CA LEU A 331 17.61 4.35 -11.23
C LEU A 331 19.11 4.46 -11.44
N GLU A 332 19.60 5.50 -12.12
CA GLU A 332 21.04 5.78 -12.21
C GLU A 332 21.68 6.07 -10.83
N ALA A 333 20.96 6.75 -9.95
CA ALA A 333 21.41 6.92 -8.57
C ALA A 333 21.35 5.58 -7.79
N ALA A 334 20.31 4.78 -7.99
CA ALA A 334 20.14 3.48 -7.36
C ALA A 334 21.27 2.50 -7.72
N LYS A 335 21.74 2.48 -8.98
CA LYS A 335 22.88 1.65 -9.42
C LYS A 335 24.19 1.94 -8.69
N ARG A 336 24.32 3.12 -8.08
CA ARG A 336 25.52 3.51 -7.29
C ARG A 336 25.44 3.08 -5.82
N LEU A 337 24.32 2.49 -5.40
CA LEU A 337 24.15 2.01 -4.04
C LEU A 337 25.05 0.77 -3.77
N THR A 338 25.71 0.78 -2.62
CA THR A 338 26.58 -0.30 -2.14
C THR A 338 26.31 -0.63 -0.68
N GLY A 339 25.03 -0.74 -0.31
CA GLY A 339 24.56 -0.87 1.08
C GLY A 339 24.49 0.46 1.83
N LYS A 340 24.90 1.58 1.20
CA LYS A 340 24.94 2.93 1.81
C LYS A 340 23.92 3.85 1.15
N THR A 341 23.90 5.10 1.58
CA THR A 341 23.05 6.13 0.99
C THR A 341 23.73 6.85 -0.17
N VAL A 342 22.92 7.22 -1.17
CA VAL A 342 23.34 8.09 -2.29
C VAL A 342 22.37 9.27 -2.35
N THR A 343 22.87 10.49 -2.45
CA THR A 343 22.04 11.70 -2.57
C THR A 343 21.77 12.02 -4.04
N LEU A 344 20.51 12.18 -4.40
CA LEU A 344 20.02 12.56 -5.72
C LEU A 344 19.42 13.96 -5.66
N GLN A 345 19.90 14.87 -6.53
CA GLN A 345 19.40 16.22 -6.67
C GLN A 345 18.43 16.34 -7.86
N GLY A 346 17.69 17.46 -7.91
CA GLY A 346 16.83 17.79 -9.04
C GLY A 346 15.40 17.30 -8.90
N TRP A 347 14.92 17.09 -7.67
CA TRP A 347 13.51 16.85 -7.38
C TRP A 347 12.68 18.08 -7.73
N GLU A 348 11.64 17.90 -8.51
CA GLU A 348 10.61 18.90 -8.74
C GLU A 348 9.61 18.85 -7.59
N ASN A 349 9.13 20.02 -7.15
CA ASN A 349 8.33 20.15 -5.92
C ASN A 349 7.06 20.95 -6.18
N CYS A 350 5.94 20.48 -5.66
CA CYS A 350 4.69 21.21 -5.60
C CYS A 350 4.19 21.26 -4.16
N LYS A 351 4.04 22.45 -3.57
CA LYS A 351 3.38 22.62 -2.28
C LYS A 351 1.89 22.41 -2.46
N VAL A 352 1.34 21.43 -1.72
CA VAL A 352 -0.10 21.18 -1.58
C VAL A 352 -0.53 21.49 -0.13
N GLY A 353 -1.61 20.90 0.36
CA GLY A 353 -2.02 21.07 1.75
C GLY A 353 -1.17 20.30 2.74
N ASP A 354 -1.11 20.78 3.97
CA ASP A 354 -0.40 20.10 5.03
C ASP A 354 -0.94 18.69 5.26
N GLY A 355 -0.02 17.76 5.50
CA GLY A 355 -0.38 16.38 5.65
C GLY A 355 -0.58 15.62 4.32
N ALA A 356 0.12 15.98 3.22
CA ALA A 356 0.05 15.23 1.97
C ALA A 356 0.34 13.74 2.22
N ARG A 357 -0.66 12.88 2.02
CA ARG A 357 -0.61 11.49 2.48
C ARG A 357 -0.62 10.51 1.33
N THR A 358 -1.78 10.16 0.83
CA THR A 358 -1.94 9.29 -0.33
C THR A 358 -2.07 10.16 -1.56
N ILE A 359 -1.38 9.77 -2.60
CA ILE A 359 -1.44 10.38 -3.93
C ILE A 359 -1.78 9.32 -4.97
N GLU A 360 -2.55 9.70 -5.97
CA GLU A 360 -2.77 8.91 -7.17
C GLU A 360 -2.76 9.82 -8.40
N LEU A 361 -2.45 9.24 -9.56
CA LEU A 361 -2.45 9.95 -10.83
C LEU A 361 -3.70 9.64 -11.63
N SER A 362 -4.20 10.65 -12.35
CA SER A 362 -5.19 10.43 -13.40
C SER A 362 -4.67 9.43 -14.45
N PRO A 363 -5.54 8.76 -15.20
CA PRO A 363 -5.13 7.79 -16.21
C PRO A 363 -4.11 8.32 -17.24
N SER A 364 -4.24 9.57 -17.65
CA SER A 364 -3.27 10.25 -18.55
C SER A 364 -1.93 10.56 -17.90
N GLY A 365 -1.83 10.49 -16.53
CA GLY A 365 -0.67 10.99 -15.80
C GLY A 365 -0.59 12.52 -15.72
N HIS A 366 -1.54 13.27 -16.30
CA HIS A 366 -1.50 14.74 -16.32
C HIS A 366 -1.84 15.37 -14.97
N PHE A 367 -2.54 14.66 -14.10
CA PHE A 367 -2.95 15.19 -12.79
C PHE A 367 -2.57 14.24 -11.65
N VAL A 368 -2.01 14.81 -10.58
CA VAL A 368 -1.85 14.12 -9.29
C VAL A 368 -2.94 14.61 -8.36
N PHE A 369 -3.72 13.68 -7.83
CA PHE A 369 -4.63 13.91 -6.71
C PHE A 369 -3.90 13.62 -5.40
N ALA A 370 -3.99 14.52 -4.44
CA ALA A 370 -3.31 14.42 -3.15
C ALA A 370 -4.27 14.62 -1.99
N ALA A 371 -4.52 13.58 -1.22
CA ALA A 371 -5.29 13.66 0.01
C ALA A 371 -4.43 14.24 1.14
N CYS A 372 -4.77 15.43 1.63
CA CYS A 372 -4.01 16.17 2.62
C CYS A 372 -4.71 16.11 3.98
N ASN A 373 -4.24 15.22 4.88
CA ASN A 373 -4.96 14.86 6.08
C ASN A 373 -5.05 15.98 7.14
N LEU A 374 -4.08 16.85 7.22
CA LEU A 374 -4.11 17.99 8.16
C LEU A 374 -4.91 19.16 7.59
N ALA A 375 -4.97 19.29 6.28
CA ALA A 375 -5.74 20.33 5.59
C ALA A 375 -7.21 19.95 5.38
N SER A 376 -7.60 18.68 5.54
CA SER A 376 -8.93 18.16 5.20
C SER A 376 -9.36 18.53 3.78
N ARG A 377 -8.45 18.39 2.83
CA ARG A 377 -8.66 18.75 1.42
C ARG A 377 -8.04 17.72 0.48
N LEU A 378 -8.66 17.57 -0.67
CA LEU A 378 -8.11 16.91 -1.85
C LEU A 378 -7.55 17.98 -2.77
N TYR A 379 -6.26 17.93 -3.08
CA TYR A 379 -5.57 18.82 -3.99
C TYR A 379 -5.36 18.15 -5.34
N VAL A 380 -5.38 18.93 -6.42
CA VAL A 380 -5.04 18.50 -7.77
C VAL A 380 -3.84 19.27 -8.26
N VAL A 381 -2.81 18.56 -8.69
CA VAL A 381 -1.57 19.11 -9.24
C VAL A 381 -1.50 18.77 -10.73
N ASP A 382 -1.33 19.77 -11.60
CA ASP A 382 -0.98 19.55 -13.00
C ASP A 382 0.49 19.11 -13.07
N THR A 383 0.74 17.93 -13.61
CA THR A 383 2.10 17.38 -13.69
C THR A 383 2.95 18.06 -14.75
N ARG A 384 2.36 18.73 -15.74
CA ARG A 384 3.09 19.39 -16.83
C ARG A 384 3.96 20.54 -16.33
N ASP A 385 3.52 21.26 -15.29
CA ASP A 385 4.26 22.38 -14.68
C ASP A 385 4.42 22.27 -13.16
N MET A 386 3.98 21.16 -12.55
CA MET A 386 4.03 20.89 -11.10
C MET A 386 3.37 21.99 -10.27
N LYS A 387 2.19 22.44 -10.67
CA LYS A 387 1.39 23.44 -9.95
C LYS A 387 0.04 22.91 -9.52
N VAL A 388 -0.42 23.39 -8.36
CA VAL A 388 -1.80 23.16 -7.92
C VAL A 388 -2.75 23.88 -8.87
N VAL A 389 -3.68 23.14 -9.46
CA VAL A 389 -4.77 23.69 -10.30
C VAL A 389 -6.07 23.81 -9.53
N GLY A 390 -6.27 23.03 -8.46
CA GLY A 390 -7.48 23.12 -7.67
C GLY A 390 -7.40 22.35 -6.36
N SER A 391 -8.39 22.56 -5.50
CA SER A 391 -8.60 21.73 -4.31
C SER A 391 -10.05 21.78 -3.86
N ILE A 392 -10.55 20.69 -3.32
CA ILE A 392 -11.91 20.56 -2.79
C ILE A 392 -11.86 20.07 -1.34
N GLU A 393 -12.85 20.45 -0.53
CA GLU A 393 -12.98 19.93 0.83
C GLU A 393 -13.27 18.43 0.85
N VAL A 394 -12.76 17.78 1.88
CA VAL A 394 -12.99 16.37 2.21
C VAL A 394 -13.37 16.30 3.68
N ASP A 395 -14.05 15.25 4.11
CA ASP A 395 -14.26 15.00 5.52
C ASP A 395 -12.92 14.98 6.29
N SER A 396 -12.99 15.32 7.57
CA SER A 396 -11.79 15.52 8.41
C SER A 396 -10.82 14.33 8.37
N TYR A 397 -9.55 14.64 8.21
CA TYR A 397 -8.43 13.71 8.23
C TYR A 397 -8.49 12.64 7.14
N PRO A 398 -8.46 13.02 5.84
CA PRO A 398 -8.42 12.08 4.73
C PRO A 398 -7.12 11.25 4.74
N VAL A 399 -7.23 9.96 4.43
CA VAL A 399 -6.12 9.02 4.60
C VAL A 399 -5.90 8.08 3.43
N GLY A 400 -6.94 7.65 2.76
CA GLY A 400 -6.89 6.80 1.58
C GLY A 400 -7.45 7.53 0.37
N LEU A 401 -6.98 7.15 -0.80
CA LEU A 401 -7.37 7.70 -2.09
C LEU A 401 -7.23 6.62 -3.14
N ASP A 402 -8.20 6.54 -4.07
CA ASP A 402 -8.08 5.76 -5.29
C ASP A 402 -8.82 6.44 -6.45
N ILE A 403 -8.43 6.13 -7.68
CA ILE A 403 -8.99 6.70 -8.92
C ILE A 403 -9.44 5.55 -9.84
N SER A 404 -10.61 5.67 -10.44
CA SER A 404 -11.08 4.71 -11.44
C SER A 404 -10.20 4.70 -12.70
N ASN A 405 -10.15 3.56 -13.38
CA ASN A 405 -9.34 3.37 -14.60
C ASN A 405 -9.72 4.33 -15.76
N ASP A 406 -10.92 4.89 -15.75
CA ASP A 406 -11.38 5.91 -16.70
C ASP A 406 -11.20 7.34 -16.17
N GLY A 407 -10.66 7.51 -14.97
CA GLY A 407 -10.45 8.80 -14.31
C GLY A 407 -11.71 9.47 -13.78
N ARG A 408 -12.89 8.93 -14.08
CA ARG A 408 -14.18 9.57 -13.77
C ARG A 408 -14.46 9.68 -12.28
N TYR A 409 -14.01 8.72 -11.48
CA TYR A 409 -14.29 8.71 -10.05
C TYR A 409 -13.02 8.74 -9.23
N VAL A 410 -13.04 9.55 -8.18
CA VAL A 410 -12.03 9.59 -7.12
C VAL A 410 -12.71 9.27 -5.80
N ILE A 411 -12.21 8.29 -5.07
CA ILE A 411 -12.72 7.89 -3.76
C ILE A 411 -11.73 8.29 -2.70
N VAL A 412 -12.18 9.00 -1.66
CA VAL A 412 -11.34 9.43 -0.53
C VAL A 412 -11.94 8.94 0.77
N THR A 413 -11.13 8.25 1.58
CA THR A 413 -11.52 7.82 2.93
C THR A 413 -11.01 8.79 3.98
N SER A 414 -11.82 9.12 4.97
CA SER A 414 -11.52 10.08 6.04
C SER A 414 -11.75 9.46 7.42
N GLN A 415 -10.68 9.41 8.23
CA GLN A 415 -10.73 8.75 9.55
C GLN A 415 -11.27 9.64 10.67
N GLY A 416 -11.17 10.97 10.53
CA GLY A 416 -11.32 11.89 11.65
C GLY A 416 -10.09 11.94 12.55
N ARG A 417 -10.11 12.83 13.52
CA ARG A 417 -9.02 13.00 14.49
C ARG A 417 -9.59 13.32 15.88
N GLY A 418 -9.09 12.63 16.91
CA GLY A 418 -9.53 12.86 18.28
C GLY A 418 -11.03 12.65 18.48
N ASN A 419 -11.59 11.64 17.84
CA ASN A 419 -13.03 11.32 17.82
C ASN A 419 -13.92 12.43 17.20
N GLN A 420 -13.34 13.32 16.41
CA GLN A 420 -14.04 14.42 15.74
C GLN A 420 -13.97 14.26 14.22
N GLY A 421 -15.10 14.44 13.56
CA GLY A 421 -15.23 14.36 12.11
C GLY A 421 -14.85 13.00 11.53
N GLY A 422 -14.64 12.94 10.22
CA GLY A 422 -14.27 11.72 9.52
C GLY A 422 -15.30 10.62 9.63
N ASN A 423 -14.84 9.37 9.72
CA ASN A 423 -15.70 8.18 9.57
C ASN A 423 -16.56 8.29 8.31
N ALA A 424 -15.93 8.73 7.22
CA ALA A 424 -16.59 9.04 5.97
C ALA A 424 -15.78 8.53 4.76
N VAL A 425 -16.51 8.27 3.69
CA VAL A 425 -15.97 7.97 2.35
C VAL A 425 -16.64 8.92 1.38
N ASN A 426 -15.85 9.79 0.76
CA ASN A 426 -16.34 10.73 -0.24
C ASN A 426 -16.08 10.15 -1.63
N ILE A 427 -17.10 10.16 -2.48
CA ILE A 427 -17.01 9.77 -3.88
C ILE A 427 -17.16 11.04 -4.71
N TYR A 428 -16.11 11.36 -5.45
CA TYR A 428 -16.06 12.49 -6.38
C TYR A 428 -16.25 12.01 -7.80
N GLU A 429 -17.14 12.64 -8.55
CA GLU A 429 -17.11 12.62 -10.00
C GLU A 429 -16.16 13.71 -10.48
N VAL A 430 -15.29 13.36 -11.43
CA VAL A 430 -14.26 14.23 -11.97
C VAL A 430 -14.48 14.39 -13.46
N GLU A 431 -14.58 15.64 -13.90
CA GLU A 431 -14.65 16.04 -15.30
C GLU A 431 -13.33 16.74 -15.66
N TYR A 432 -12.71 16.36 -16.77
CA TYR A 432 -11.45 16.94 -17.25
C TYR A 432 -11.69 17.77 -18.51
N GLU A 433 -10.93 18.86 -18.68
CA GLU A 433 -10.97 19.66 -19.91
C GLU A 433 -10.58 18.81 -21.14
N GLU A 434 -9.60 17.95 -21.00
CA GLU A 434 -9.17 16.97 -22.00
C GLU A 434 -9.60 15.57 -21.56
N ALA A 435 -10.14 14.77 -22.49
CA ALA A 435 -10.59 13.41 -22.16
C ALA A 435 -9.44 12.54 -21.64
N GLU A 436 -9.67 11.89 -20.52
CA GLU A 436 -8.73 10.92 -19.97
C GLU A 436 -8.80 9.58 -20.75
N PRO A 437 -7.66 8.90 -20.97
CA PRO A 437 -7.66 7.56 -21.52
C PRO A 437 -8.22 6.57 -20.48
N VAL A 438 -8.79 5.47 -20.94
CA VAL A 438 -9.13 4.36 -20.04
C VAL A 438 -7.90 3.48 -19.90
N LEU A 439 -7.38 3.35 -18.65
CA LEU A 439 -6.28 2.43 -18.37
C LEU A 439 -6.76 0.99 -18.58
N LYS A 440 -6.04 0.27 -19.42
CA LYS A 440 -6.21 -1.17 -19.47
C LYS A 440 -5.41 -1.78 -18.33
N ASN A 441 -6.05 -2.63 -17.55
CA ASN A 441 -5.34 -3.42 -16.57
C ASN A 441 -4.47 -4.44 -17.31
N THR A 442 -3.19 -4.09 -17.53
CA THR A 442 -2.21 -4.96 -18.21
C THR A 442 -1.55 -5.93 -17.25
N ASP A 443 -1.71 -5.71 -15.93
CA ASP A 443 -1.15 -6.58 -14.92
C ASP A 443 -1.87 -7.92 -14.96
N GLY A 444 -1.22 -8.91 -15.60
CA GLY A 444 -1.79 -10.22 -15.79
C GLY A 444 -2.80 -10.34 -16.94
N ALA A 445 -2.48 -9.82 -18.13
CA ALA A 445 -3.33 -10.00 -19.33
C ALA A 445 -3.71 -11.49 -19.57
N ALA A 446 -2.80 -12.43 -19.30
CA ALA A 446 -3.07 -13.86 -19.32
C ALA A 446 -4.09 -14.29 -18.24
N VAL A 447 -4.17 -13.57 -17.13
CA VAL A 447 -5.13 -13.82 -16.05
C VAL A 447 -6.52 -13.29 -16.41
N LEU A 448 -6.61 -12.16 -17.12
CA LEU A 448 -7.89 -11.64 -17.62
C LEU A 448 -8.48 -12.60 -18.67
N GLU A 449 -7.66 -13.12 -19.56
CA GLU A 449 -8.07 -14.14 -20.55
C GLU A 449 -8.58 -15.41 -19.86
N TRP A 450 -7.93 -15.81 -18.76
CA TRP A 450 -8.39 -16.91 -17.93
C TRP A 450 -9.72 -16.61 -17.21
N LEU A 451 -9.92 -15.37 -16.71
CA LEU A 451 -11.19 -14.95 -16.08
C LEU A 451 -12.36 -14.96 -17.09
N GLU A 452 -12.10 -14.63 -18.35
CA GLU A 452 -13.09 -14.61 -19.42
C GLU A 452 -13.43 -16.01 -19.96
N HIS A 453 -12.46 -16.92 -19.99
CA HIS A 453 -12.58 -18.23 -20.68
C HIS A 453 -12.51 -19.44 -19.72
N GLY A 454 -12.32 -19.23 -18.40
CA GLY A 454 -12.26 -20.30 -17.40
C GLY A 454 -10.98 -21.13 -17.43
N ASP A 455 -10.99 -22.25 -16.69
CA ASP A 455 -9.80 -23.09 -16.45
C ASP A 455 -9.15 -23.74 -17.70
N SER A 456 -9.72 -23.54 -18.89
CA SER A 456 -9.24 -24.13 -20.16
C SER A 456 -8.09 -23.37 -20.81
N VAL A 457 -7.79 -22.12 -20.37
CA VAL A 457 -6.74 -21.25 -20.94
C VAL A 457 -5.88 -20.67 -19.82
N GLY A 458 -5.09 -21.51 -19.18
CA GLY A 458 -4.15 -21.06 -18.13
C GLY A 458 -2.73 -20.89 -18.67
N PRO A 459 -1.90 -20.01 -18.05
CA PRO A 459 -0.51 -19.78 -18.45
C PRO A 459 0.38 -21.04 -18.47
N GLN A 460 -0.06 -22.13 -17.87
CA GLN A 460 0.66 -23.41 -17.90
C GLN A 460 0.84 -23.99 -19.32
N LYS A 461 0.02 -23.61 -20.32
CA LYS A 461 0.19 -24.06 -21.71
C LYS A 461 1.25 -23.28 -22.46
N GLU A 462 1.44 -22.00 -22.16
CA GLU A 462 2.47 -21.18 -22.82
C GLU A 462 3.88 -21.50 -22.33
N GLU A 463 4.08 -21.77 -21.03
CA GLU A 463 5.41 -22.16 -20.52
C GLU A 463 5.89 -23.48 -21.11
N LYS A 464 5.01 -24.47 -21.33
CA LYS A 464 5.39 -25.72 -21.98
C LYS A 464 5.73 -25.53 -23.46
N ASN A 465 5.09 -24.59 -24.14
CA ASN A 465 5.37 -24.31 -25.54
C ASN A 465 6.63 -23.43 -25.71
N LEU A 466 6.91 -22.51 -24.80
CA LEU A 466 8.12 -21.69 -24.79
C LEU A 466 9.39 -22.52 -24.51
N ILE A 467 9.30 -23.46 -23.58
CA ILE A 467 10.42 -24.37 -23.28
C ILE A 467 10.66 -25.34 -24.47
N ALA A 468 9.62 -25.78 -25.15
CA ALA A 468 9.75 -26.63 -26.32
C ALA A 468 10.26 -25.90 -27.58
N SER A 469 10.03 -24.56 -27.70
CA SER A 469 10.47 -23.76 -28.85
C SER A 469 11.85 -23.13 -28.67
N SER A 470 12.44 -23.12 -27.47
CA SER A 470 13.73 -22.50 -27.17
C SER A 470 14.91 -23.48 -27.13
N LEU A 471 14.68 -24.78 -27.32
CA LEU A 471 15.77 -25.74 -27.47
C LEU A 471 16.16 -25.80 -28.95
N PRO A 472 17.40 -25.43 -29.33
CA PRO A 472 17.86 -25.62 -30.69
C PRO A 472 17.94 -27.12 -30.97
N LEU A 473 17.24 -27.57 -32.05
CA LEU A 473 17.41 -28.89 -32.61
C LEU A 473 18.85 -29.07 -33.05
N VAL A 474 19.68 -29.60 -32.19
CA VAL A 474 21.00 -30.09 -32.57
C VAL A 474 20.79 -31.41 -33.34
N LYS A 475 20.88 -31.33 -34.64
CA LYS A 475 21.12 -32.54 -35.45
C LYS A 475 22.46 -33.09 -35.11
N GLY A 476 22.55 -34.04 -34.21
CA GLY A 476 23.74 -34.79 -33.88
C GLY A 476 23.59 -36.24 -34.30
N ASP A 477 24.65 -36.82 -34.74
CA ASP A 477 24.74 -38.19 -35.25
C ASP A 477 24.20 -39.23 -34.27
N GLU A 478 23.77 -40.38 -34.81
CA GLU A 478 23.08 -41.49 -34.10
C GLU A 478 23.80 -42.03 -32.85
N HIS A 479 25.07 -41.71 -32.60
CA HIS A 479 25.81 -42.18 -31.46
C HIS A 479 25.58 -41.36 -30.14
N THR A 480 25.04 -40.18 -30.21
CA THR A 480 24.81 -39.32 -29.00
C THR A 480 23.51 -39.68 -28.24
N THR A 481 22.57 -40.38 -28.90
CA THR A 481 21.26 -40.70 -28.30
C THR A 481 21.36 -41.79 -27.21
N TYR A 482 22.43 -42.62 -27.26
CA TYR A 482 22.61 -43.71 -26.28
C TYR A 482 23.19 -43.22 -24.91
N LEU A 483 23.86 -42.08 -24.89
CA LEU A 483 24.48 -41.56 -23.65
C LEU A 483 23.45 -40.86 -22.73
N ILE A 484 22.41 -40.25 -23.28
CA ILE A 484 21.37 -39.58 -22.49
C ILE A 484 20.39 -40.58 -21.85
N GLY A 485 20.10 -41.67 -22.56
CA GLY A 485 19.27 -42.79 -22.03
C GLY A 485 19.94 -43.50 -20.84
N GLY A 486 21.26 -43.61 -20.84
CA GLY A 486 22.03 -44.24 -19.76
C GLY A 486 22.04 -43.47 -18.43
N ALA A 487 22.10 -42.14 -18.50
CA ALA A 487 22.14 -41.31 -17.31
C ALA A 487 20.80 -41.31 -16.52
N CYS A 488 19.67 -41.36 -17.23
CA CYS A 488 18.36 -41.43 -16.58
C CYS A 488 18.08 -42.83 -15.96
N ALA A 489 18.59 -43.90 -16.54
CA ALA A 489 18.43 -45.22 -15.98
C ALA A 489 19.29 -45.46 -14.72
N VAL A 490 20.49 -44.86 -14.64
CA VAL A 490 21.35 -44.93 -13.43
C VAL A 490 20.75 -44.13 -12.29
N ALA A 491 20.13 -42.96 -12.52
CA ALA A 491 19.47 -42.19 -11.50
C ALA A 491 18.25 -42.92 -10.90
N ALA A 492 17.46 -43.61 -11.71
CA ALA A 492 16.32 -44.41 -11.24
C ALA A 492 16.74 -45.65 -10.42
N LEU A 493 17.86 -46.29 -10.75
CA LEU A 493 18.41 -47.43 -10.02
C LEU A 493 19.01 -47.00 -8.66
N LEU A 494 19.67 -45.82 -8.56
CA LEU A 494 20.18 -45.29 -7.32
C LEU A 494 19.04 -44.88 -6.37
N ALA A 495 17.95 -44.28 -6.85
CA ALA A 495 16.79 -43.96 -6.04
C ALA A 495 16.10 -45.20 -5.47
N ALA A 496 15.98 -46.30 -6.27
CA ALA A 496 15.42 -47.57 -5.81
C ALA A 496 16.33 -48.23 -4.74
N PHE A 497 17.66 -48.14 -4.84
CA PHE A 497 18.58 -48.71 -3.88
C PHE A 497 18.54 -48.02 -2.52
N PHE A 498 18.32 -46.71 -2.48
CA PHE A 498 18.13 -45.93 -1.25
C PHE A 498 16.78 -46.19 -0.58
N PHE A 499 15.72 -46.49 -1.32
CA PHE A 499 14.41 -46.77 -0.78
C PHE A 499 14.31 -48.18 -0.14
N VAL A 500 15.05 -49.14 -0.65
CA VAL A 500 15.10 -50.51 -0.09
C VAL A 500 15.93 -50.57 1.18
N ARG A 501 16.97 -49.73 1.33
CA ARG A 501 17.83 -49.75 2.54
C ARG A 501 17.17 -49.06 3.74
N ARG A 502 16.14 -48.21 3.54
CA ARG A 502 15.40 -47.54 4.63
C ARG A 502 14.24 -48.38 5.21
N LYS A 503 13.95 -49.55 4.67
CA LYS A 503 12.94 -50.49 5.18
C LYS A 503 13.54 -51.64 5.99
N ARG A 504 14.85 -51.66 6.24
CA ARG A 504 15.53 -52.72 6.98
C ARG A 504 16.40 -52.22 8.17
N SER A 505 16.09 -51.03 8.68
CA SER A 505 16.63 -50.55 9.95
C SER A 505 15.51 -50.10 10.86
#